data_f6f48c11f099292235fdc03644b5dae3
#
_entry.id   f6f48c11f099292235fdc03644b5dae3
#
_cell.length_a   1.000
_cell.length_b   1.000
_cell.length_c   1.000
_cell.angle_alpha   90.00
_cell.angle_beta   90.00
_cell.angle_gamma   90.00
#
_symmetry.space_group_name_H-M   'P 1'
#
loop_
_entity.id
_entity.type
_entity.pdbx_description
1 polymer ?
#
loop_
_entity_poly.entity_id
_entity_poly.type
_entity_poly.pdbx_seq_one_letter_code
_entity_poly.pdbx_strand_id
1 'polypeptide(L)'
;MIFSKGDKINNYTVTFPHKQSSYAETYRVKDDTGKTRFLKLINYSQISRWQMDDKGVVREIEISRQLNHPNICNYIDAGSIIRNGSQLAYLVTEFISGETLSQRVIRAGSLDVYEIKQVAKSVLSVLDYLHSLPMPVIHNEVTIQNVMLNLVGGLLELKLIDFGHACYLNQQIGKPDLTDLNAFYLAPERFSGVCSAQTDLYAVGAMMYFLLYGKLPWFIDLSRVSNSDKVEAILSERQKELDLPDIEMFELDEQLINIIVKSLSQDSEDRFQTAKDFIKAIDGEV
;
A
#
# COMPACT_ATOMS: atom_id res chain seq x y z
N MET A 1 -15.52 10.28 13.65
CA MET A 1 -16.34 9.41 12.75
C MET A 1 -17.72 10.00 12.62
N ILE A 2 -18.19 10.14 11.37
CA ILE A 2 -19.51 10.77 11.04
C ILE A 2 -20.68 9.82 11.32
N PHE A 3 -20.44 8.50 11.24
CA PHE A 3 -21.48 7.48 11.46
C PHE A 3 -21.13 6.56 12.63
N SER A 4 -22.18 6.15 13.36
CA SER A 4 -22.13 5.24 14.48
C SER A 4 -22.75 3.87 14.15
N LYS A 5 -22.54 2.88 15.02
CA LYS A 5 -23.16 1.56 14.85
C LYS A 5 -24.70 1.70 14.78
N GLY A 6 -25.29 1.10 13.75
CA GLY A 6 -26.73 1.14 13.45
C GLY A 6 -27.11 2.20 12.43
N ASP A 7 -26.28 3.20 12.17
CA ASP A 7 -26.55 4.21 11.14
C ASP A 7 -26.50 3.58 9.73
N LYS A 8 -27.20 4.24 8.78
CA LYS A 8 -27.19 3.84 7.39
C LYS A 8 -26.37 4.81 6.54
N ILE A 9 -25.55 4.22 5.67
CA ILE A 9 -24.87 4.88 4.55
C ILE A 9 -25.45 4.28 3.28
N ASN A 10 -26.40 4.97 2.64
CA ASN A 10 -27.22 4.40 1.56
C ASN A 10 -27.85 3.04 1.99
N ASN A 11 -27.59 1.96 1.27
CA ASN A 11 -28.09 0.61 1.54
C ASN A 11 -27.25 -0.19 2.56
N TYR A 12 -26.25 0.44 3.15
CA TYR A 12 -25.29 -0.20 4.05
C TYR A 12 -25.53 0.20 5.50
N THR A 13 -25.69 -0.78 6.40
CA THR A 13 -25.85 -0.55 7.84
C THR A 13 -24.49 -0.68 8.53
N VAL A 14 -24.05 0.36 9.22
CA VAL A 14 -22.78 0.37 9.97
C VAL A 14 -22.86 -0.63 11.12
N THR A 15 -21.93 -1.58 11.15
CA THR A 15 -21.80 -2.54 12.27
C THR A 15 -20.66 -2.16 13.20
N PHE A 16 -19.60 -1.54 12.65
CA PHE A 16 -18.44 -1.11 13.44
C PHE A 16 -17.71 0.03 12.71
N PRO A 17 -17.57 1.22 13.33
CA PRO A 17 -16.63 2.25 12.87
C PRO A 17 -15.20 1.75 13.07
N HIS A 18 -14.35 1.79 12.02
CA HIS A 18 -13.04 1.14 12.08
C HIS A 18 -11.90 2.13 12.31
N LYS A 19 -11.63 3.02 11.35
CA LYS A 19 -10.49 3.97 11.38
C LYS A 19 -10.89 5.30 10.75
N GLN A 20 -10.28 6.37 11.22
CA GLN A 20 -10.36 7.70 10.64
C GLN A 20 -8.97 8.17 10.24
N SER A 21 -8.83 8.71 9.04
CA SER A 21 -7.65 9.41 8.53
C SER A 21 -7.97 10.89 8.29
N SER A 22 -7.03 11.64 7.72
CA SER A 22 -7.22 13.06 7.38
C SER A 22 -8.33 13.30 6.35
N TYR A 23 -8.56 12.36 5.43
CA TYR A 23 -9.51 12.55 4.32
C TYR A 23 -10.58 11.48 4.21
N ALA A 24 -10.50 10.40 4.99
CA ALA A 24 -11.42 9.29 4.91
C ALA A 24 -11.73 8.65 6.26
N GLU A 25 -12.89 8.02 6.33
CA GLU A 25 -13.32 7.18 7.44
C GLU A 25 -13.66 5.78 6.92
N THR A 26 -13.36 4.74 7.68
CA THR A 26 -13.61 3.36 7.27
C THR A 26 -14.56 2.68 8.24
N TYR A 27 -15.41 1.79 7.68
CA TYR A 27 -16.49 1.14 8.41
C TYR A 27 -16.61 -0.32 8.01
N ARG A 28 -16.90 -1.17 8.98
CA ARG A 28 -17.49 -2.47 8.71
C ARG A 28 -19.00 -2.30 8.62
N VAL A 29 -19.60 -2.73 7.52
CA VAL A 29 -21.02 -2.56 7.25
C VAL A 29 -21.66 -3.90 6.87
N LYS A 30 -22.99 -3.96 6.89
CA LYS A 30 -23.78 -5.02 6.26
C LYS A 30 -24.57 -4.44 5.11
N ASP A 31 -24.60 -5.15 3.97
CA ASP A 31 -25.49 -4.87 2.85
C ASP A 31 -26.93 -5.38 3.14
N ASP A 32 -27.87 -5.10 2.23
CA ASP A 32 -29.27 -5.49 2.37
C ASP A 32 -29.48 -7.03 2.41
N THR A 33 -28.50 -7.81 1.96
CA THR A 33 -28.51 -9.28 2.06
C THR A 33 -27.95 -9.78 3.39
N GLY A 34 -27.47 -8.87 4.25
CA GLY A 34 -26.83 -9.19 5.53
C GLY A 34 -25.36 -9.56 5.41
N LYS A 35 -24.77 -9.53 4.20
CA LYS A 35 -23.35 -9.84 3.99
C LYS A 35 -22.46 -8.71 4.50
N THR A 36 -21.39 -9.06 5.19
CA THR A 36 -20.41 -8.09 5.71
C THR A 36 -19.58 -7.52 4.57
N ARG A 37 -19.39 -6.18 4.59
CA ARG A 37 -18.60 -5.41 3.63
C ARG A 37 -17.67 -4.46 4.35
N PHE A 38 -16.65 -3.97 3.64
CA PHE A 38 -15.82 -2.86 4.06
C PHE A 38 -16.24 -1.62 3.28
N LEU A 39 -16.44 -0.49 3.98
CA LEU A 39 -16.83 0.77 3.37
C LEU A 39 -15.85 1.86 3.76
N LYS A 40 -15.26 2.52 2.75
CA LYS A 40 -14.43 3.72 2.89
C LYS A 40 -15.25 4.93 2.48
N LEU A 41 -15.39 5.89 3.39
CA LEU A 41 -16.09 7.15 3.18
C LEU A 41 -15.07 8.26 3.00
N ILE A 42 -15.07 8.92 1.84
CA ILE A 42 -14.05 9.88 1.41
C ILE A 42 -14.66 11.27 1.35
N ASN A 43 -14.03 12.23 2.01
CA ASN A 43 -14.50 13.61 2.02
C ASN A 43 -13.89 14.39 0.84
N TYR A 44 -14.72 14.85 -0.10
CA TYR A 44 -14.29 15.62 -1.27
C TYR A 44 -13.50 16.89 -0.92
N SER A 45 -13.78 17.52 0.21
CA SER A 45 -13.08 18.74 0.64
C SER A 45 -11.68 18.49 1.19
N GLN A 46 -11.32 17.21 1.46
CA GLN A 46 -10.06 16.80 2.09
C GLN A 46 -9.12 16.10 1.11
N ILE A 47 -9.56 15.80 -0.12
CA ILE A 47 -8.72 15.18 -1.14
C ILE A 47 -8.16 16.22 -2.11
N SER A 48 -6.99 15.94 -2.64
CA SER A 48 -6.32 16.77 -3.63
C SER A 48 -6.95 16.62 -5.02
N ARG A 49 -6.81 17.65 -5.88
CA ARG A 49 -7.35 17.60 -7.25
C ARG A 49 -6.84 16.41 -8.07
N TRP A 50 -5.60 15.99 -7.89
CA TRP A 50 -5.04 14.84 -8.58
C TRP A 50 -5.70 13.49 -8.20
N GLN A 51 -6.36 13.43 -7.03
CA GLN A 51 -7.12 12.25 -6.57
C GLN A 51 -8.55 12.18 -7.17
N MET A 52 -8.87 13.07 -8.09
CA MET A 52 -10.12 13.06 -8.86
C MET A 52 -9.82 13.02 -10.35
N ASP A 53 -10.75 12.46 -11.12
CA ASP A 53 -10.76 12.57 -12.57
C ASP A 53 -11.31 13.94 -13.01
N ASP A 54 -11.36 14.18 -14.33
CA ASP A 54 -11.87 15.43 -14.89
C ASP A 54 -13.39 15.63 -14.69
N LYS A 55 -14.11 14.54 -14.37
CA LYS A 55 -15.54 14.56 -14.07
C LYS A 55 -15.82 14.70 -12.56
N GLY A 56 -14.78 14.77 -11.72
CA GLY A 56 -14.90 14.88 -10.27
C GLY A 56 -15.14 13.53 -9.57
N VAL A 57 -14.93 12.40 -10.25
CA VAL A 57 -14.98 11.08 -9.60
C VAL A 57 -13.69 10.85 -8.84
N VAL A 58 -13.79 10.32 -7.63
CA VAL A 58 -12.62 9.94 -6.83
C VAL A 58 -11.83 8.84 -7.56
N ARG A 59 -10.54 9.07 -7.79
CA ARG A 59 -9.68 8.18 -8.58
C ARG A 59 -9.56 6.78 -7.99
N GLU A 60 -9.53 6.66 -6.68
CA GLU A 60 -9.55 5.36 -5.99
C GLU A 60 -10.77 4.53 -6.41
N ILE A 61 -11.95 5.16 -6.56
CA ILE A 61 -13.17 4.49 -7.02
C ILE A 61 -13.06 4.10 -8.50
N GLU A 62 -12.57 5.01 -9.33
CA GLU A 62 -12.36 4.78 -10.76
C GLU A 62 -11.43 3.59 -11.00
N ILE A 63 -10.27 3.58 -10.32
CA ILE A 63 -9.28 2.49 -10.41
C ILE A 63 -9.89 1.20 -9.86
N SER A 64 -10.37 1.18 -8.61
CA SER A 64 -10.89 -0.04 -7.97
C SER A 64 -11.97 -0.75 -8.77
N ARG A 65 -12.82 0.00 -9.49
CA ARG A 65 -13.92 -0.54 -10.30
C ARG A 65 -13.46 -1.41 -11.46
N GLN A 66 -12.28 -1.17 -12.01
CA GLN A 66 -11.75 -1.90 -13.17
C GLN A 66 -10.80 -3.04 -12.79
N LEU A 67 -10.38 -3.12 -11.51
CA LEU A 67 -9.43 -4.14 -11.08
C LEU A 67 -10.11 -5.49 -10.84
N ASN A 68 -9.47 -6.54 -11.38
CA ASN A 68 -9.90 -7.93 -11.19
C ASN A 68 -8.67 -8.84 -11.09
N HIS A 69 -8.23 -9.12 -9.86
CA HIS A 69 -7.08 -9.98 -9.59
C HIS A 69 -7.28 -10.69 -8.25
N PRO A 70 -6.92 -11.98 -8.09
CA PRO A 70 -7.19 -12.76 -6.88
C PRO A 70 -6.58 -12.13 -5.62
N ASN A 71 -5.42 -11.47 -5.74
CA ASN A 71 -4.73 -10.82 -4.63
C ASN A 71 -5.06 -9.32 -4.50
N ILE A 72 -6.14 -8.83 -5.10
CA ILE A 72 -6.72 -7.49 -4.88
C ILE A 72 -8.06 -7.62 -4.17
N CYS A 73 -8.38 -6.66 -3.32
CA CYS A 73 -9.69 -6.57 -2.67
C CYS A 73 -10.78 -6.23 -3.69
N ASN A 74 -11.81 -7.08 -3.80
CA ASN A 74 -12.84 -6.93 -4.83
C ASN A 74 -13.71 -5.69 -4.61
N TYR A 75 -13.88 -4.87 -5.64
CA TYR A 75 -14.86 -3.80 -5.72
C TYR A 75 -16.28 -4.38 -5.68
N ILE A 76 -17.20 -3.73 -4.94
CA ILE A 76 -18.60 -4.12 -4.83
C ILE A 76 -19.50 -2.99 -5.32
N ASP A 77 -19.32 -1.77 -4.79
CA ASP A 77 -20.18 -0.63 -5.06
C ASP A 77 -19.48 0.69 -4.75
N ALA A 78 -19.97 1.78 -5.30
CA ALA A 78 -19.56 3.12 -4.93
C ALA A 78 -20.66 4.13 -5.25
N GLY A 79 -20.65 5.25 -4.54
CA GLY A 79 -21.58 6.34 -4.77
C GLY A 79 -21.21 7.59 -3.99
N SER A 80 -22.18 8.49 -3.87
CA SER A 80 -22.01 9.72 -3.08
C SER A 80 -23.20 9.99 -2.19
N ILE A 81 -22.95 10.66 -1.08
CA ILE A 81 -23.96 11.13 -0.13
C ILE A 81 -23.65 12.56 0.29
N ILE A 82 -24.66 13.26 0.80
CA ILE A 82 -24.49 14.53 1.48
C ILE A 82 -24.80 14.32 2.96
N ARG A 83 -23.86 14.70 3.83
CA ARG A 83 -24.05 14.62 5.28
C ARG A 83 -23.47 15.86 5.95
N ASN A 84 -24.26 16.50 6.81
CA ASN A 84 -23.87 17.74 7.51
C ASN A 84 -23.34 18.83 6.58
N GLY A 85 -23.92 18.97 5.37
CA GLY A 85 -23.50 19.92 4.35
C GLY A 85 -22.23 19.55 3.58
N SER A 86 -21.59 18.44 3.91
CA SER A 86 -20.41 17.93 3.20
C SER A 86 -20.79 16.88 2.17
N GLN A 87 -20.21 16.98 0.97
CA GLN A 87 -20.29 15.92 -0.05
C GLN A 87 -19.23 14.86 0.24
N LEU A 88 -19.67 13.61 0.31
CA LEU A 88 -18.84 12.44 0.63
C LEU A 88 -19.02 11.38 -0.45
N ALA A 89 -17.92 10.82 -0.94
CA ALA A 89 -17.95 9.60 -1.74
C ALA A 89 -17.86 8.39 -0.83
N TYR A 90 -18.49 7.28 -1.21
CA TYR A 90 -18.24 5.99 -0.57
C TYR A 90 -17.75 4.95 -1.58
N LEU A 91 -16.82 4.12 -1.16
CA LEU A 91 -16.32 2.94 -1.85
C LEU A 91 -16.60 1.73 -0.97
N VAL A 92 -17.25 0.72 -1.54
CA VAL A 92 -17.55 -0.56 -0.86
C VAL A 92 -16.75 -1.67 -1.52
N THR A 93 -16.05 -2.43 -0.71
CA THR A 93 -15.29 -3.60 -1.13
C THR A 93 -15.72 -4.85 -0.35
N GLU A 94 -15.22 -5.99 -0.76
CA GLU A 94 -15.34 -7.19 0.07
C GLU A 94 -14.74 -6.95 1.46
N PHE A 95 -15.27 -7.64 2.46
CA PHE A 95 -14.68 -7.66 3.79
C PHE A 95 -13.71 -8.83 3.91
N ILE A 96 -12.44 -8.54 4.20
CA ILE A 96 -11.42 -9.54 4.41
C ILE A 96 -11.38 -9.86 5.91
N SER A 97 -11.67 -11.12 6.26
CA SER A 97 -11.68 -11.60 7.65
C SER A 97 -10.28 -12.05 8.07
N GLY A 98 -9.39 -11.09 8.23
CA GLY A 98 -8.00 -11.36 8.55
C GLY A 98 -7.33 -10.20 9.29
N GLU A 99 -6.03 -10.19 9.26
CA GLU A 99 -5.19 -9.14 9.84
C GLU A 99 -4.28 -8.54 8.76
N THR A 100 -3.81 -7.30 8.97
CA THR A 100 -2.76 -6.74 8.12
C THR A 100 -1.43 -7.42 8.40
N LEU A 101 -0.51 -7.40 7.43
CA LEU A 101 0.85 -7.91 7.62
C LEU A 101 1.55 -7.17 8.79
N SER A 102 1.25 -5.88 8.98
CA SER A 102 1.70 -5.11 10.14
C SER A 102 1.21 -5.70 11.46
N GLN A 103 -0.09 -6.03 11.57
CA GLN A 103 -0.67 -6.66 12.76
C GLN A 103 -0.07 -8.05 13.01
N ARG A 104 0.15 -8.83 11.94
CA ARG A 104 0.82 -10.14 12.02
C ARG A 104 2.23 -10.03 12.61
N VAL A 105 3.03 -9.06 12.13
CA VAL A 105 4.39 -8.83 12.65
C VAL A 105 4.35 -8.40 14.13
N ILE A 106 3.46 -7.49 14.50
CA ILE A 106 3.31 -7.05 15.90
C ILE A 106 2.89 -8.21 16.81
N ARG A 107 1.97 -9.07 16.35
CA ARG A 107 1.42 -10.17 17.16
C ARG A 107 2.38 -11.35 17.29
N ALA A 108 3.11 -11.69 16.24
CA ALA A 108 3.84 -12.96 16.17
C ALA A 108 5.32 -12.82 15.77
N GLY A 109 5.83 -11.60 15.68
CA GLY A 109 7.24 -11.32 15.32
C GLY A 109 7.53 -11.43 13.83
N SER A 110 8.82 -11.55 13.51
CA SER A 110 9.35 -11.65 12.15
C SER A 110 8.79 -12.86 11.38
N LEU A 111 8.82 -12.76 10.08
CA LEU A 111 8.52 -13.85 9.16
C LEU A 111 9.82 -14.61 8.84
N ASP A 112 9.72 -15.88 8.49
CA ASP A 112 10.85 -16.61 7.94
C ASP A 112 11.11 -16.24 6.47
N VAL A 113 12.26 -16.64 5.94
CA VAL A 113 12.67 -16.31 4.55
C VAL A 113 11.66 -16.82 3.52
N TYR A 114 11.08 -18.02 3.74
CA TYR A 114 10.08 -18.56 2.84
C TYR A 114 8.81 -17.73 2.84
N GLU A 115 8.29 -17.37 4.03
CA GLU A 115 7.12 -16.50 4.17
C GLU A 115 7.35 -15.13 3.50
N ILE A 116 8.53 -14.52 3.69
CA ILE A 116 8.91 -13.24 3.07
C ILE A 116 8.86 -13.35 1.54
N LYS A 117 9.47 -14.41 0.97
CA LYS A 117 9.44 -14.67 -0.48
C LYS A 117 8.01 -14.84 -1.01
N GLN A 118 7.13 -15.56 -0.28
CA GLN A 118 5.73 -15.75 -0.68
C GLN A 118 4.92 -14.43 -0.64
N VAL A 119 5.09 -13.64 0.41
CA VAL A 119 4.48 -12.30 0.53
C VAL A 119 4.93 -11.41 -0.62
N ALA A 120 6.24 -11.31 -0.86
CA ALA A 120 6.80 -10.50 -1.93
C ALA A 120 6.27 -10.93 -3.31
N LYS A 121 6.29 -12.22 -3.63
CA LYS A 121 5.76 -12.73 -4.91
C LYS A 121 4.27 -12.44 -5.10
N SER A 122 3.47 -12.57 -4.06
CA SER A 122 2.04 -12.25 -4.12
C SER A 122 1.79 -10.76 -4.39
N VAL A 123 2.53 -9.86 -3.74
CA VAL A 123 2.46 -8.42 -3.98
C VAL A 123 2.96 -8.10 -5.39
N LEU A 124 4.10 -8.66 -5.79
CA LEU A 124 4.68 -8.46 -7.14
C LEU A 124 3.75 -8.96 -8.25
N SER A 125 2.99 -10.05 -8.02
CA SER A 125 1.97 -10.53 -8.98
C SER A 125 0.86 -9.49 -9.18
N VAL A 126 0.44 -8.80 -8.11
CA VAL A 126 -0.50 -7.68 -8.22
C VAL A 126 0.12 -6.53 -9.01
N LEU A 127 1.37 -6.17 -8.71
CA LEU A 127 2.05 -5.06 -9.39
C LEU A 127 2.28 -5.37 -10.87
N ASP A 128 2.65 -6.62 -11.23
CA ASP A 128 2.75 -7.04 -12.65
C ASP A 128 1.41 -6.86 -13.38
N TYR A 129 0.30 -7.24 -12.74
CA TYR A 129 -1.04 -7.00 -13.28
C TYR A 129 -1.35 -5.50 -13.44
N LEU A 130 -1.12 -4.68 -12.42
CA LEU A 130 -1.42 -3.24 -12.44
C LEU A 130 -0.57 -2.50 -13.51
N HIS A 131 0.72 -2.80 -13.57
CA HIS A 131 1.66 -2.16 -14.51
C HIS A 131 1.44 -2.63 -15.96
N SER A 132 0.79 -3.79 -16.18
CA SER A 132 0.49 -4.34 -17.51
C SER A 132 -0.90 -3.95 -18.04
N LEU A 133 -1.69 -3.18 -17.28
CA LEU A 133 -3.00 -2.70 -17.77
C LEU A 133 -2.84 -1.78 -18.98
N PRO A 134 -3.84 -1.68 -19.87
CA PRO A 134 -3.81 -0.74 -21.02
C PRO A 134 -3.57 0.72 -20.60
N MET A 135 -4.04 1.11 -19.42
CA MET A 135 -3.64 2.31 -18.70
C MET A 135 -2.94 1.86 -17.42
N PRO A 136 -1.60 1.77 -17.41
CA PRO A 136 -0.87 1.26 -16.27
C PRO A 136 -1.16 2.03 -15.00
N VAL A 137 -1.40 1.30 -13.91
CA VAL A 137 -1.70 1.84 -12.59
C VAL A 137 -0.48 1.64 -11.69
N ILE A 138 -0.05 2.69 -11.03
CA ILE A 138 0.98 2.68 -9.99
C ILE A 138 0.28 2.74 -8.64
N HIS A 139 0.59 1.83 -7.73
CA HIS A 139 -0.08 1.75 -6.42
C HIS A 139 0.32 2.88 -5.47
N ASN A 140 1.59 3.27 -5.50
CA ASN A 140 2.21 4.37 -4.73
C ASN A 140 2.20 4.24 -3.20
N GLU A 141 1.61 3.19 -2.64
CA GLU A 141 1.57 2.99 -1.18
C GLU A 141 1.68 1.51 -0.81
N VAL A 142 2.65 0.81 -1.40
CA VAL A 142 2.94 -0.59 -1.05
C VAL A 142 3.63 -0.62 0.31
N THR A 143 2.90 -1.01 1.35
CA THR A 143 3.37 -1.08 2.73
C THR A 143 2.80 -2.30 3.45
N ILE A 144 3.39 -2.70 4.58
CA ILE A 144 2.86 -3.81 5.40
C ILE A 144 1.47 -3.55 5.98
N GLN A 145 1.03 -2.28 6.04
CA GLN A 145 -0.32 -1.90 6.47
C GLN A 145 -1.35 -2.17 5.38
N ASN A 146 -0.94 -2.14 4.10
CA ASN A 146 -1.80 -2.30 2.93
C ASN A 146 -1.79 -3.73 2.37
N VAL A 147 -1.17 -4.68 3.07
CA VAL A 147 -1.22 -6.11 2.78
C VAL A 147 -2.07 -6.81 3.83
N MET A 148 -3.20 -7.39 3.42
CA MET A 148 -4.06 -8.21 4.28
C MET A 148 -3.75 -9.68 4.11
N LEU A 149 -3.68 -10.38 5.24
CA LEU A 149 -3.54 -11.84 5.32
C LEU A 149 -4.86 -12.43 5.79
N ASN A 150 -5.38 -13.40 5.05
CA ASN A 150 -6.62 -14.09 5.34
C ASN A 150 -6.40 -15.61 5.30
N LEU A 151 -6.99 -16.33 6.23
CA LEU A 151 -6.95 -17.79 6.23
C LEU A 151 -8.27 -18.32 5.66
N VAL A 152 -8.22 -18.88 4.46
CA VAL A 152 -9.39 -19.47 3.80
C VAL A 152 -9.13 -20.96 3.61
N GLY A 153 -9.95 -21.79 4.28
CA GLY A 153 -9.80 -23.24 4.19
C GLY A 153 -8.45 -23.78 4.67
N GLY A 154 -7.73 -23.04 5.54
CA GLY A 154 -6.38 -23.41 6.00
C GLY A 154 -5.24 -22.92 5.09
N LEU A 155 -5.55 -22.28 3.97
CA LEU A 155 -4.58 -21.65 3.08
C LEU A 155 -4.47 -20.16 3.39
N LEU A 156 -3.24 -19.65 3.40
CA LEU A 156 -2.98 -18.22 3.56
C LEU A 156 -3.20 -17.52 2.22
N GLU A 157 -4.24 -16.67 2.17
CA GLU A 157 -4.49 -15.76 1.05
C GLU A 157 -3.98 -14.36 1.41
N LEU A 158 -3.33 -13.73 0.44
CA LEU A 158 -2.86 -12.37 0.57
C LEU A 158 -3.67 -11.46 -0.36
N LYS A 159 -4.04 -10.27 0.14
CA LYS A 159 -4.67 -9.23 -0.69
C LYS A 159 -4.01 -7.89 -0.45
N LEU A 160 -3.61 -7.23 -1.54
CA LEU A 160 -3.21 -5.83 -1.54
C LEU A 160 -4.47 -4.97 -1.49
N ILE A 161 -4.49 -4.00 -0.58
CA ILE A 161 -5.64 -3.13 -0.32
C ILE A 161 -5.23 -1.66 -0.41
N ASP A 162 -6.22 -0.79 -0.43
CA ASP A 162 -6.11 0.68 -0.39
C ASP A 162 -5.40 1.29 -1.60
N PHE A 163 -6.21 1.73 -2.57
CA PHE A 163 -5.78 2.41 -3.78
C PHE A 163 -5.91 3.95 -3.68
N GLY A 164 -5.97 4.50 -2.46
CA GLY A 164 -6.18 5.94 -2.20
C GLY A 164 -5.05 6.83 -2.73
N HIS A 165 -3.87 6.28 -2.89
CA HIS A 165 -2.70 6.94 -3.48
C HIS A 165 -2.35 6.46 -4.88
N ALA A 166 -3.14 5.52 -5.44
CA ALA A 166 -2.88 5.00 -6.77
C ALA A 166 -3.11 6.06 -7.86
N CYS A 167 -2.30 6.00 -8.90
CA CYS A 167 -2.38 6.89 -10.04
C CYS A 167 -2.11 6.14 -11.35
N TYR A 168 -2.49 6.74 -12.47
CA TYR A 168 -2.04 6.25 -13.77
C TYR A 168 -0.60 6.65 -14.05
N LEU A 169 0.13 5.80 -14.76
CA LEU A 169 1.48 6.11 -15.22
C LEU A 169 1.49 7.47 -15.95
N ASN A 170 2.52 8.27 -15.71
CA ASN A 170 2.70 9.63 -16.25
C ASN A 170 1.66 10.68 -15.76
N GLN A 171 0.81 10.32 -14.81
CA GLN A 171 -0.04 11.32 -14.17
C GLN A 171 0.79 12.20 -13.24
N GLN A 172 0.58 13.52 -13.33
CA GLN A 172 1.15 14.43 -12.33
C GLN A 172 0.41 14.28 -11.01
N ILE A 173 1.14 13.89 -9.97
CA ILE A 173 0.62 13.78 -8.60
C ILE A 173 1.38 14.70 -7.66
N GLY A 174 0.74 15.04 -6.55
CA GLY A 174 1.36 15.86 -5.51
C GLY A 174 2.54 15.16 -4.81
N LYS A 175 3.35 15.96 -4.12
CA LYS A 175 4.37 15.43 -3.21
C LYS A 175 3.69 14.59 -2.12
N PRO A 176 4.36 13.54 -1.60
CA PRO A 176 3.80 12.69 -0.55
C PRO A 176 3.63 13.46 0.76
N ASP A 177 2.64 13.07 1.54
CA ASP A 177 2.54 13.46 2.95
C ASP A 177 3.60 12.71 3.76
N LEU A 178 4.32 13.43 4.60
CA LEU A 178 5.43 12.91 5.41
C LEU A 178 5.07 12.83 6.90
N THR A 179 3.77 12.75 7.19
CA THR A 179 3.29 12.75 8.58
C THR A 179 3.40 11.39 9.25
N ASP A 180 3.58 10.31 8.49
CA ASP A 180 3.66 8.95 9.01
C ASP A 180 4.87 8.15 8.50
N LEU A 181 5.00 6.91 8.98
CA LEU A 181 6.09 6.00 8.62
C LEU A 181 6.08 5.54 7.16
N ASN A 182 4.99 5.78 6.43
CA ASN A 182 4.88 5.38 5.03
C ASN A 182 5.93 6.07 4.15
N ALA A 183 6.41 7.26 4.56
CA ALA A 183 7.48 7.98 3.88
C ALA A 183 8.76 7.13 3.66
N PHE A 184 9.04 6.15 4.53
CA PHE A 184 10.23 5.30 4.43
C PHE A 184 10.10 4.16 3.42
N TYR A 185 8.89 3.85 2.95
CA TYR A 185 8.64 2.92 1.84
C TYR A 185 8.74 3.59 0.46
N LEU A 186 8.68 4.93 0.41
CA LEU A 186 8.67 5.67 -0.86
C LEU A 186 10.05 5.68 -1.51
N ALA A 187 10.11 5.51 -2.81
CA ALA A 187 11.33 5.68 -3.59
C ALA A 187 11.83 7.15 -3.59
N PRO A 188 13.14 7.42 -3.75
CA PRO A 188 13.69 8.78 -3.72
C PRO A 188 13.02 9.74 -4.70
N GLU A 189 12.78 9.31 -5.92
CA GLU A 189 12.15 10.11 -6.98
C GLU A 189 10.68 10.46 -6.68
N ARG A 190 10.02 9.71 -5.78
CA ARG A 190 8.64 10.01 -5.36
C ARG A 190 8.54 11.35 -4.64
N PHE A 191 9.59 11.78 -3.93
CA PHE A 191 9.64 13.11 -3.29
C PHE A 191 9.70 14.27 -4.30
N SER A 192 10.05 13.99 -5.54
CA SER A 192 9.98 14.93 -6.66
C SER A 192 8.66 14.83 -7.46
N GLY A 193 7.73 13.97 -7.03
CA GLY A 193 6.44 13.78 -7.69
C GLY A 193 6.45 12.75 -8.83
N VAL A 194 7.55 12.03 -9.03
CA VAL A 194 7.65 10.98 -10.05
C VAL A 194 7.01 9.70 -9.54
N CYS A 195 6.19 9.06 -10.38
CA CYS A 195 5.57 7.74 -10.14
C CYS A 195 5.82 6.83 -11.34
N SER A 196 6.35 5.66 -11.07
CA SER A 196 6.64 4.65 -12.08
C SER A 196 6.49 3.25 -11.49
N ALA A 197 6.60 2.22 -12.32
CA ALA A 197 6.66 0.85 -11.83
C ALA A 197 7.80 0.66 -10.82
N GLN A 198 8.96 1.29 -11.06
CA GLN A 198 10.13 1.21 -10.20
C GLN A 198 9.89 1.82 -8.81
N THR A 199 8.96 2.79 -8.66
CA THR A 199 8.60 3.33 -7.34
C THR A 199 7.87 2.29 -6.48
N ASP A 200 6.97 1.49 -7.07
CA ASP A 200 6.31 0.38 -6.39
C ASP A 200 7.29 -0.76 -6.07
N LEU A 201 8.20 -1.09 -6.99
CA LEU A 201 9.20 -2.13 -6.79
C LEU A 201 10.20 -1.78 -5.68
N TYR A 202 10.57 -0.52 -5.55
CA TYR A 202 11.35 -0.02 -4.41
C TYR A 202 10.59 -0.25 -3.08
N ALA A 203 9.31 0.05 -3.04
CA ALA A 203 8.48 -0.13 -1.85
C ALA A 203 8.37 -1.62 -1.44
N VAL A 204 8.34 -2.56 -2.42
CA VAL A 204 8.44 -4.00 -2.14
C VAL A 204 9.79 -4.33 -1.50
N GLY A 205 10.90 -3.77 -1.99
CA GLY A 205 12.22 -3.94 -1.39
C GLY A 205 12.27 -3.44 0.06
N ALA A 206 11.71 -2.25 0.33
CA ALA A 206 11.62 -1.71 1.68
C ALA A 206 10.76 -2.58 2.61
N MET A 207 9.68 -3.15 2.08
CA MET A 207 8.84 -4.10 2.79
C MET A 207 9.60 -5.40 3.11
N MET A 208 10.31 -5.99 2.15
CA MET A 208 11.13 -7.19 2.37
C MET A 208 12.23 -6.94 3.40
N TYR A 209 12.91 -5.79 3.31
CA TYR A 209 13.91 -5.38 4.29
C TYR A 209 13.31 -5.32 5.69
N PHE A 210 12.15 -4.65 5.85
CA PHE A 210 11.47 -4.57 7.14
C PHE A 210 11.06 -5.94 7.69
N LEU A 211 10.54 -6.82 6.85
CA LEU A 211 10.10 -8.16 7.25
C LEU A 211 11.28 -9.04 7.69
N LEU A 212 12.45 -8.84 7.09
CA LEU A 212 13.66 -9.59 7.40
C LEU A 212 14.36 -9.08 8.66
N TYR A 213 14.46 -7.76 8.83
CA TYR A 213 15.29 -7.11 9.84
C TYR A 213 14.52 -6.44 10.98
N GLY A 214 13.18 -6.36 10.89
CA GLY A 214 12.33 -5.72 11.89
C GLY A 214 12.45 -4.20 11.98
N LYS A 215 13.21 -3.58 11.09
CA LYS A 215 13.40 -2.12 10.99
C LYS A 215 13.28 -1.66 9.54
N LEU A 216 12.87 -0.40 9.34
CA LEU A 216 12.83 0.20 7.99
C LEU A 216 14.26 0.57 7.53
N PRO A 217 14.54 0.47 6.21
CA PRO A 217 15.82 0.94 5.67
C PRO A 217 15.95 2.45 5.90
N TRP A 218 17.14 2.91 6.33
CA TRP A 218 17.45 4.33 6.53
C TRP A 218 16.42 5.07 7.41
N PHE A 219 15.98 4.46 8.50
CA PHE A 219 15.02 5.07 9.42
C PHE A 219 15.64 6.22 10.22
N ILE A 220 14.93 7.37 10.26
CA ILE A 220 15.21 8.49 11.15
C ILE A 220 13.93 8.93 11.90
N ASP A 221 14.10 9.47 13.10
CA ASP A 221 13.01 10.06 13.87
C ASP A 221 12.64 11.44 13.31
N LEU A 222 11.59 11.47 12.47
CA LEU A 222 11.09 12.72 11.87
C LEU A 222 10.38 13.64 12.86
N SER A 223 10.10 13.21 14.09
CA SER A 223 9.42 14.05 15.09
C SER A 223 10.27 15.27 15.51
N ARG A 224 11.59 15.15 15.35
CA ARG A 224 12.59 16.18 15.69
C ARG A 224 13.01 17.02 14.49
N VAL A 225 12.46 16.75 13.31
CA VAL A 225 12.82 17.42 12.06
C VAL A 225 11.70 18.39 11.68
N SER A 226 12.03 19.63 11.27
CA SER A 226 11.05 20.59 10.83
C SER A 226 10.32 20.09 9.56
N ASN A 227 9.07 20.47 9.35
CA ASN A 227 8.32 19.99 8.19
C ASN A 227 8.96 20.38 6.85
N SER A 228 9.67 21.51 6.79
CA SER A 228 10.43 21.96 5.60
C SER A 228 11.61 21.05 5.28
N ASP A 229 12.22 20.44 6.28
CA ASP A 229 13.51 19.75 6.17
C ASP A 229 13.36 18.22 6.12
N LYS A 230 12.14 17.69 6.32
CA LYS A 230 11.88 16.24 6.36
C LYS A 230 12.33 15.51 5.09
N VAL A 231 12.05 16.08 3.92
CA VAL A 231 12.45 15.48 2.63
C VAL A 231 13.97 15.40 2.55
N GLU A 232 14.67 16.51 2.85
CA GLU A 232 16.11 16.58 2.81
C GLU A 232 16.75 15.60 3.81
N ALA A 233 16.20 15.53 5.02
CA ALA A 233 16.65 14.59 6.05
C ALA A 233 16.52 13.13 5.61
N ILE A 234 15.38 12.74 5.02
CA ILE A 234 15.17 11.38 4.49
C ILE A 234 16.15 11.10 3.35
N LEU A 235 16.29 12.00 2.39
CA LEU A 235 17.18 11.81 1.24
C LEU A 235 18.65 11.77 1.65
N SER A 236 19.05 12.61 2.62
CA SER A 236 20.41 12.59 3.19
C SER A 236 20.70 11.26 3.90
N GLU A 237 19.74 10.73 4.67
CA GLU A 237 19.92 9.44 5.35
C GLU A 237 20.12 8.30 4.33
N ARG A 238 19.43 8.34 3.22
CA ARG A 238 19.54 7.33 2.13
C ARG A 238 20.87 7.37 1.36
N GLN A 239 21.68 8.41 1.52
CA GLN A 239 23.04 8.44 0.97
C GLN A 239 24.03 7.58 1.78
N LYS A 240 23.64 7.20 2.99
CA LYS A 240 24.46 6.30 3.82
C LYS A 240 24.36 4.87 3.29
N GLU A 241 25.36 4.09 3.59
CA GLU A 241 25.36 2.65 3.33
C GLU A 241 24.15 2.00 4.02
N LEU A 242 23.52 1.05 3.33
CA LEU A 242 22.41 0.29 3.90
C LEU A 242 22.92 -0.61 5.01
N ASP A 243 22.35 -0.49 6.21
CA ASP A 243 22.72 -1.28 7.37
C ASP A 243 22.20 -2.72 7.20
N LEU A 244 23.06 -3.59 6.69
CA LEU A 244 22.80 -5.01 6.54
C LEU A 244 23.30 -5.76 7.78
N PRO A 245 22.49 -6.63 8.40
CA PRO A 245 22.96 -7.47 9.48
C PRO A 245 23.96 -8.52 8.98
N ASP A 246 24.72 -9.03 9.91
CA ASP A 246 25.69 -10.09 9.66
C ASP A 246 25.02 -11.35 9.12
N ILE A 247 25.34 -11.67 7.87
CA ILE A 247 24.76 -12.80 7.12
C ILE A 247 25.10 -14.14 7.82
N GLU A 248 26.33 -14.28 8.30
CA GLU A 248 26.79 -15.51 8.96
C GLU A 248 26.09 -15.72 10.31
N MET A 249 25.87 -14.63 11.06
CA MET A 249 25.22 -14.68 12.37
C MET A 249 23.73 -15.12 12.30
N PHE A 250 23.05 -14.82 11.19
CA PHE A 250 21.61 -15.08 11.05
C PHE A 250 21.29 -16.20 10.05
N GLU A 251 22.28 -16.89 9.50
CA GLU A 251 22.10 -17.92 8.44
C GLU A 251 21.22 -17.44 7.28
N LEU A 252 21.39 -16.18 6.87
CA LEU A 252 20.53 -15.54 5.88
C LEU A 252 20.89 -15.99 4.46
N ASP A 253 19.86 -16.02 3.61
CA ASP A 253 19.99 -16.27 2.18
C ASP A 253 20.64 -15.05 1.50
N GLU A 254 21.93 -15.16 1.14
CA GLU A 254 22.70 -14.10 0.46
C GLU A 254 22.01 -13.64 -0.81
N GLN A 255 21.34 -14.54 -1.54
CA GLN A 255 20.59 -14.19 -2.74
C GLN A 255 19.43 -13.23 -2.38
N LEU A 256 18.70 -13.50 -1.30
CA LEU A 256 17.60 -12.64 -0.86
C LEU A 256 18.10 -11.25 -0.47
N ILE A 257 19.26 -11.16 0.18
CA ILE A 257 19.87 -9.89 0.56
C ILE A 257 20.24 -9.08 -0.70
N ASN A 258 20.91 -9.72 -1.68
CA ASN A 258 21.28 -9.07 -2.93
C ASN A 258 20.05 -8.57 -3.71
N ILE A 259 18.94 -9.30 -3.68
CA ILE A 259 17.66 -8.90 -4.26
C ILE A 259 17.10 -7.65 -3.56
N ILE A 260 17.11 -7.63 -2.22
CA ILE A 260 16.67 -6.48 -1.43
C ILE A 260 17.54 -5.25 -1.72
N VAL A 261 18.87 -5.40 -1.70
CA VAL A 261 19.81 -4.32 -2.00
C VAL A 261 19.57 -3.74 -3.39
N LYS A 262 19.44 -4.60 -4.42
CA LYS A 262 19.13 -4.18 -5.78
C LYS A 262 17.83 -3.39 -5.86
N SER A 263 16.76 -3.86 -5.21
CA SER A 263 15.47 -3.19 -5.24
C SER A 263 15.47 -1.82 -4.55
N LEU A 264 16.39 -1.60 -3.60
CA LEU A 264 16.57 -0.37 -2.85
C LEU A 264 17.62 0.59 -3.46
N SER A 265 18.15 0.31 -4.65
CA SER A 265 19.08 1.20 -5.34
C SER A 265 18.50 2.60 -5.47
N GLN A 266 19.35 3.62 -5.27
CA GLN A 266 18.91 5.03 -5.31
C GLN A 266 18.49 5.43 -6.73
N ASP A 267 19.23 4.97 -7.75
CA ASP A 267 18.85 5.13 -9.14
C ASP A 267 17.80 4.07 -9.54
N SER A 268 16.70 4.51 -10.15
CA SER A 268 15.63 3.64 -10.61
C SER A 268 16.08 2.69 -11.73
N GLU A 269 17.09 3.07 -12.52
CA GLU A 269 17.62 2.25 -13.61
C GLU A 269 18.40 1.03 -13.10
N ASP A 270 18.96 1.11 -11.88
CA ASP A 270 19.70 0.01 -11.25
C ASP A 270 18.78 -1.02 -10.57
N ARG A 271 17.49 -0.71 -10.43
CA ARG A 271 16.49 -1.59 -9.83
C ARG A 271 15.98 -2.65 -10.81
N PHE A 272 15.10 -3.52 -10.33
CA PHE A 272 14.29 -4.35 -11.23
C PHE A 272 13.40 -3.44 -12.08
N GLN A 273 13.35 -3.70 -13.38
CA GLN A 273 12.58 -2.88 -14.32
C GLN A 273 11.12 -3.33 -14.40
N THR A 274 10.85 -4.59 -14.09
CA THR A 274 9.50 -5.15 -14.04
C THR A 274 9.28 -6.00 -12.78
N ALA A 275 8.04 -6.11 -12.34
CA ALA A 275 7.66 -7.01 -11.26
C ALA A 275 7.98 -8.48 -11.61
N LYS A 276 7.88 -8.84 -12.87
CA LYS A 276 8.22 -10.16 -13.42
C LYS A 276 9.68 -10.54 -13.23
N ASP A 277 10.60 -9.59 -13.53
CA ASP A 277 12.04 -9.82 -13.35
C ASP A 277 12.39 -9.93 -11.85
N PHE A 278 11.69 -9.17 -11.01
CA PHE A 278 11.85 -9.29 -9.56
C PHE A 278 11.40 -10.68 -9.05
N ILE A 279 10.24 -11.20 -9.52
CA ILE A 279 9.75 -12.54 -9.18
C ILE A 279 10.76 -13.61 -9.60
N LYS A 280 11.27 -13.56 -10.85
CA LYS A 280 12.29 -14.49 -11.34
C LYS A 280 13.54 -14.51 -10.46
N ALA A 281 14.01 -13.34 -10.04
CA ALA A 281 15.15 -13.25 -9.13
C ALA A 281 14.88 -13.93 -7.78
N ILE A 282 13.66 -13.75 -7.21
CA ILE A 282 13.25 -14.43 -5.98
C ILE A 282 13.21 -15.96 -6.15
N ASP A 283 12.82 -16.43 -7.33
CA ASP A 283 12.75 -17.87 -7.65
C ASP A 283 14.12 -18.47 -8.05
N GLY A 284 15.15 -17.63 -8.20
CA GLY A 284 16.49 -18.09 -8.61
C GLY A 284 16.61 -18.36 -10.10
N GLU A 285 15.72 -17.79 -10.91
CA GLU A 285 15.70 -17.93 -12.38
C GLU A 285 16.46 -16.77 -13.06
N VAL A 286 17.73 -16.57 -12.70
CA VAL A 286 18.56 -15.50 -13.31
C VAL A 286 19.56 -16.09 -14.29
#